data_9bc1c06e668ea638b9c5a523b39de42e
#
_entry.id   9bc1c06e668ea638b9c5a523b39de42e
#
_cell.length_a   1.000
_cell.length_b   1.000
_cell.length_c   1.000
_cell.angle_alpha   90.00
_cell.angle_beta   90.00
_cell.angle_gamma   90.00
#
_symmetry.space_group_name_H-M   'P 1'
#
loop_
_entity.id
_entity.type
_entity.pdbx_description
1 polymer ?
#
loop_
_entity_poly.entity_id
_entity_poly.type
_entity_poly.pdbx_seq_one_letter_code
_entity_poly.pdbx_strand_id
1 'polypeptide(L)'
;MADFDKLVVGFLVDEVVGGFFVSVPPGHVACIYDRGAGVLPRVWGPGLHLKLPFWQVAKLFNAQILEYTIRKGFDINQKEALGDEPITTVTQDGHPISVEGSLLFKIDKANAPELWENIGDNFVSKVVRPFARSRIANIFTQITADQIRSSRTQVEEALKQELNRL
;
A
#
# COMPACT_ATOMS: atom_id res chain seq x y z
N MET A 1 -39.76 -2.81 -28.53
CA MET A 1 -38.92 -4.02 -28.55
C MET A 1 -37.53 -3.73 -29.12
N ALA A 2 -37.39 -2.97 -30.21
CA ALA A 2 -36.07 -2.70 -30.83
C ALA A 2 -35.06 -1.94 -29.94
N ASP A 3 -35.54 -1.12 -29.00
CA ASP A 3 -34.61 -0.34 -28.13
C ASP A 3 -34.08 -1.14 -26.95
N PHE A 4 -34.84 -2.12 -26.47
CA PHE A 4 -34.39 -3.02 -25.40
C PHE A 4 -33.30 -3.98 -25.89
N ASP A 5 -33.46 -4.50 -27.11
CA ASP A 5 -32.46 -5.37 -27.73
C ASP A 5 -31.13 -4.65 -27.98
N LYS A 6 -31.16 -3.37 -28.38
CA LYS A 6 -29.97 -2.53 -28.55
C LYS A 6 -29.27 -2.26 -27.23
N LEU A 7 -30.04 -2.05 -26.15
CA LEU A 7 -29.52 -1.77 -24.81
C LEU A 7 -28.86 -3.03 -24.21
N VAL A 8 -29.49 -4.20 -24.40
CA VAL A 8 -28.92 -5.49 -23.98
C VAL A 8 -27.66 -5.85 -24.77
N VAL A 9 -27.66 -5.65 -26.10
CA VAL A 9 -26.49 -5.86 -26.93
C VAL A 9 -25.38 -4.87 -26.58
N GLY A 10 -25.68 -3.59 -26.34
CA GLY A 10 -24.70 -2.60 -25.88
C GLY A 10 -24.05 -2.97 -24.56
N PHE A 11 -24.86 -3.39 -23.59
CA PHE A 11 -24.36 -3.85 -22.28
C PHE A 11 -23.48 -5.11 -22.40
N LEU A 12 -23.90 -6.10 -23.18
CA LEU A 12 -23.12 -7.30 -23.41
C LEU A 12 -21.80 -7.02 -24.16
N VAL A 13 -21.83 -6.10 -25.13
CA VAL A 13 -20.62 -5.71 -25.87
C VAL A 13 -19.63 -4.96 -24.96
N ASP A 14 -20.11 -4.05 -24.14
CA ASP A 14 -19.25 -3.32 -23.19
C ASP A 14 -18.64 -4.28 -22.14
N GLU A 15 -19.42 -5.22 -21.63
CA GLU A 15 -18.95 -6.19 -20.65
C GLU A 15 -17.98 -7.23 -21.26
N VAL A 16 -18.25 -7.68 -22.46
CA VAL A 16 -17.40 -8.64 -23.17
C VAL A 16 -16.12 -7.96 -23.67
N VAL A 17 -16.21 -6.81 -24.34
CA VAL A 17 -15.04 -6.09 -24.87
C VAL A 17 -14.21 -5.50 -23.74
N GLY A 18 -14.82 -4.87 -22.75
CA GLY A 18 -14.15 -4.40 -21.55
C GLY A 18 -13.53 -5.53 -20.73
N GLY A 19 -14.12 -6.74 -20.79
CA GLY A 19 -13.58 -7.94 -20.15
C GLY A 19 -12.28 -8.46 -20.76
N PHE A 20 -11.99 -8.18 -22.03
CA PHE A 20 -10.76 -8.61 -22.72
C PHE A 20 -9.56 -7.68 -22.48
N PHE A 21 -9.79 -6.42 -22.21
CA PHE A 21 -8.74 -5.43 -22.11
C PHE A 21 -8.59 -4.91 -20.67
N VAL A 22 -7.34 -4.72 -20.28
CA VAL A 22 -6.96 -4.04 -19.03
C VAL A 22 -6.07 -2.88 -19.36
N SER A 23 -6.52 -1.67 -19.05
CA SER A 23 -5.69 -0.47 -19.13
C SER A 23 -5.02 -0.23 -17.79
N VAL A 24 -3.68 -0.28 -17.78
CA VAL A 24 -2.87 0.00 -16.61
C VAL A 24 -2.37 1.43 -16.70
N PRO A 25 -2.79 2.34 -15.82
CA PRO A 25 -2.36 3.73 -15.84
C PRO A 25 -0.89 3.87 -15.42
N PRO A 26 -0.23 5.00 -15.77
CA PRO A 26 1.11 5.31 -15.30
C PRO A 26 1.21 5.26 -13.77
N GLY A 27 2.31 4.74 -13.25
CA GLY A 27 2.53 4.60 -11.82
C GLY A 27 1.84 3.39 -11.17
N HIS A 28 1.07 2.60 -11.92
CA HIS A 28 0.44 1.37 -11.45
C HIS A 28 1.05 0.14 -12.10
N VAL A 29 0.79 -0.99 -11.49
CA VAL A 29 1.06 -2.33 -12.04
C VAL A 29 -0.19 -3.19 -11.87
N ALA A 30 -0.40 -4.12 -12.79
CA ALA A 30 -1.49 -5.09 -12.69
C ALA A 30 -0.93 -6.48 -12.40
N CYS A 31 -1.43 -7.10 -11.35
CA CYS A 31 -1.24 -8.52 -11.05
C CYS A 31 -2.43 -9.30 -11.59
N ILE A 32 -2.18 -10.50 -12.08
CA ILE A 32 -3.17 -11.33 -12.75
C ILE A 32 -3.43 -12.59 -11.93
N TYR A 33 -4.68 -12.80 -11.58
CA TYR A 33 -5.16 -14.07 -11.03
C TYR A 33 -5.80 -14.88 -12.14
N ASP A 34 -5.28 -16.05 -12.36
CA ASP A 34 -5.80 -17.05 -13.30
C ASP A 34 -6.53 -18.15 -12.51
N ARG A 35 -7.75 -18.48 -12.88
CA ARG A 35 -8.56 -19.46 -12.15
C ARG A 35 -7.99 -20.88 -12.20
N GLY A 36 -7.14 -21.18 -13.16
CA GLY A 36 -6.49 -22.48 -13.28
C GLY A 36 -5.09 -22.56 -12.67
N ALA A 37 -4.34 -21.42 -12.69
CA ALA A 37 -2.94 -21.38 -12.30
C ALA A 37 -2.67 -20.56 -11.03
N GLY A 38 -3.68 -19.86 -10.45
CA GLY A 38 -3.50 -19.00 -9.30
C GLY A 38 -2.99 -17.60 -9.67
N VAL A 39 -2.31 -16.92 -8.75
CA VAL A 39 -1.68 -15.63 -9.02
C VAL A 39 -0.45 -15.84 -9.90
N LEU A 40 -0.47 -15.20 -11.08
CA LEU A 40 0.64 -15.33 -12.01
C LEU A 40 1.83 -14.47 -11.53
N PRO A 41 3.06 -14.98 -11.61
CA PRO A 41 4.27 -14.23 -11.22
C PRO A 41 4.55 -13.05 -12.14
N ARG A 42 3.86 -12.98 -13.28
CA ARG A 42 4.02 -11.91 -14.27
C ARG A 42 3.22 -10.68 -13.89
N VAL A 43 3.88 -9.54 -13.90
CA VAL A 43 3.29 -8.22 -13.66
C VAL A 43 3.13 -7.47 -14.98
N TRP A 44 1.98 -6.85 -15.20
CA TRP A 44 1.76 -5.94 -16.32
C TRP A 44 2.08 -4.50 -15.91
N GLY A 45 3.00 -3.87 -16.63
CA GLY A 45 3.31 -2.46 -16.50
C GLY A 45 2.26 -1.56 -17.15
N PRO A 46 2.47 -0.22 -17.13
CA PRO A 46 1.58 0.74 -17.76
C PRO A 46 1.35 0.43 -19.24
N GLY A 47 0.10 0.53 -19.67
CA GLY A 47 -0.31 0.27 -21.05
C GLY A 47 -1.59 -0.54 -21.15
N LEU A 48 -1.95 -0.92 -22.39
CA LEU A 48 -3.11 -1.76 -22.67
C LEU A 48 -2.68 -3.22 -22.78
N HIS A 49 -3.31 -4.07 -22.01
CA HIS A 49 -3.04 -5.51 -21.97
C HIS A 49 -4.29 -6.32 -22.28
N LEU A 50 -4.09 -7.50 -22.87
CA LEU A 50 -5.13 -8.45 -23.17
C LEU A 50 -5.21 -9.50 -22.06
N LYS A 51 -6.40 -9.77 -21.54
CA LYS A 51 -6.68 -10.86 -20.59
C LYS A 51 -7.77 -11.78 -21.12
N LEU A 52 -7.84 -13.00 -20.63
CA LEU A 52 -8.95 -13.92 -20.90
C LEU A 52 -10.13 -13.53 -20.00
N PRO A 53 -11.27 -13.07 -20.58
CA PRO A 53 -12.46 -12.74 -19.80
C PRO A 53 -12.98 -14.00 -19.10
N PHE A 54 -13.65 -13.82 -17.98
CA PHE A 54 -14.19 -14.88 -17.11
C PHE A 54 -13.14 -15.80 -16.46
N TRP A 55 -11.93 -15.93 -17.04
CA TRP A 55 -10.87 -16.80 -16.55
C TRP A 55 -9.81 -16.04 -15.74
N GLN A 56 -9.48 -14.84 -16.18
CA GLN A 56 -8.46 -14.03 -15.55
C GLN A 56 -9.04 -12.76 -14.91
N VAL A 57 -8.58 -12.46 -13.70
CA VAL A 57 -8.89 -11.22 -12.97
C VAL A 57 -7.62 -10.42 -12.85
N ALA A 58 -7.67 -9.15 -13.24
CA ALA A 58 -6.57 -8.21 -13.08
C ALA A 58 -6.81 -7.32 -11.87
N LYS A 59 -5.81 -7.17 -11.01
CA LYS A 59 -5.81 -6.26 -9.88
C LYS A 59 -4.74 -5.20 -10.06
N LEU A 60 -5.14 -3.93 -9.96
CA LEU A 60 -4.22 -2.79 -10.06
C LEU A 60 -3.65 -2.45 -8.68
N PHE A 61 -2.33 -2.28 -8.62
CA PHE A 61 -1.61 -1.78 -7.46
C PHE A 61 -0.93 -0.47 -7.79
N ASN A 62 -1.06 0.51 -6.90
CA ASN A 62 -0.32 1.76 -7.01
C ASN A 62 1.13 1.52 -6.60
N ALA A 63 2.06 1.65 -7.57
CA ALA A 63 3.49 1.47 -7.38
C ALA A 63 4.25 2.80 -7.34
N GLN A 64 3.56 3.91 -7.12
CA GLN A 64 4.14 5.22 -6.85
C GLN A 64 4.61 5.28 -5.38
N ILE A 65 5.27 6.38 -5.04
CA ILE A 65 5.61 6.66 -3.65
C ILE A 65 4.31 7.03 -2.93
N LEU A 66 4.00 6.29 -1.87
CA LEU A 66 2.87 6.51 -0.99
C LEU A 66 3.36 7.12 0.32
N GLU A 67 2.57 8.01 0.89
CA GLU A 67 2.84 8.63 2.18
C GLU A 67 1.90 8.07 3.24
N TYR A 68 2.46 7.57 4.34
CA TYR A 68 1.74 7.18 5.53
C TYR A 68 1.99 8.21 6.63
N THR A 69 0.96 8.98 6.96
CA THR A 69 1.07 10.12 7.88
C THR A 69 0.62 9.75 9.28
N ILE A 70 1.47 10.01 10.27
CA ILE A 70 1.19 9.82 11.69
C ILE A 70 1.08 11.20 12.32
N ARG A 71 -0.13 11.66 12.65
CA ARG A 71 -0.36 12.98 13.26
C ARG A 71 -1.61 13.02 14.11
N LYS A 72 -1.63 13.95 15.06
CA LYS A 72 -2.83 14.20 15.88
C LYS A 72 -3.98 14.72 15.02
N GLY A 73 -5.18 14.19 15.27
CA GLY A 73 -6.38 14.56 14.54
C GLY A 73 -6.43 14.03 13.10
N PHE A 74 -5.72 12.95 12.81
CA PHE A 74 -5.83 12.28 11.53
C PHE A 74 -7.24 11.70 11.38
N ASP A 75 -7.95 12.09 10.32
CA ASP A 75 -9.28 11.55 10.04
C ASP A 75 -9.16 10.22 9.26
N ILE A 76 -9.39 9.13 9.97
CA ILE A 76 -9.33 7.76 9.42
C ILE A 76 -10.41 7.53 8.34
N ASN A 77 -11.44 8.39 8.26
CA ASN A 77 -12.50 8.28 7.27
C ASN A 77 -12.14 8.87 5.91
N GLN A 78 -11.04 9.57 5.79
CA GLN A 78 -10.53 10.05 4.49
C GLN A 78 -10.02 8.86 3.67
N LYS A 79 -10.80 8.46 2.66
CA LYS A 79 -10.51 7.29 1.81
C LYS A 79 -9.19 7.34 1.04
N GLU A 80 -8.63 8.52 0.83
CA GLU A 80 -7.41 8.72 0.03
C GLU A 80 -6.15 8.93 0.88
N ALA A 81 -6.29 9.27 2.16
CA ALA A 81 -5.17 9.53 3.04
C ALA A 81 -4.81 8.27 3.85
N LEU A 82 -3.59 7.80 3.70
CA LEU A 82 -3.05 6.72 4.51
C LEU A 82 -2.43 7.31 5.78
N GLY A 83 -2.91 6.92 6.96
CA GLY A 83 -2.35 7.46 8.18
C GLY A 83 -2.97 6.93 9.46
N ASP A 84 -2.51 7.48 10.57
CA ASP A 84 -2.90 7.06 11.92
C ASP A 84 -2.69 8.18 12.94
N GLU A 85 -3.19 7.95 14.15
CA GLU A 85 -2.90 8.80 15.30
C GLU A 85 -1.44 8.67 15.76
N PRO A 86 -0.94 9.66 16.55
CA PRO A 86 0.42 9.65 17.05
C PRO A 86 0.79 8.37 17.79
N ILE A 87 2.07 8.01 17.69
CA ILE A 87 2.61 6.85 18.40
C ILE A 87 3.02 7.30 19.79
N THR A 88 2.28 6.86 20.81
CA THR A 88 2.64 7.10 22.20
C THR A 88 3.57 5.99 22.69
N THR A 89 4.74 6.35 23.19
CA THR A 89 5.73 5.43 23.76
C THR A 89 6.44 6.08 24.93
N VAL A 90 7.34 5.37 25.58
CA VAL A 90 8.19 5.88 26.66
C VAL A 90 9.64 5.78 26.25
N THR A 91 10.45 6.76 26.66
CA THR A 91 11.90 6.73 26.49
C THR A 91 12.55 5.76 27.46
N GLN A 92 13.86 5.49 27.29
CA GLN A 92 14.62 4.61 28.17
C GLN A 92 14.58 5.08 29.65
N ASP A 93 14.51 6.38 29.87
CA ASP A 93 14.42 7.03 31.20
C ASP A 93 12.98 7.19 31.72
N GLY A 94 12.00 6.56 31.04
CA GLY A 94 10.60 6.49 31.48
C GLY A 94 9.75 7.73 31.16
N HIS A 95 10.24 8.67 30.36
CA HIS A 95 9.46 9.84 29.95
C HIS A 95 8.47 9.47 28.84
N PRO A 96 7.18 9.79 28.99
CA PRO A 96 6.20 9.58 27.93
C PRO A 96 6.43 10.56 26.78
N ILE A 97 6.45 10.04 25.56
CA ILE A 97 6.60 10.82 24.33
C ILE A 97 5.52 10.47 23.33
N SER A 98 5.15 11.44 22.50
CA SER A 98 4.27 11.27 21.35
C SER A 98 5.05 11.57 20.08
N VAL A 99 5.08 10.61 19.18
CA VAL A 99 5.84 10.68 17.93
C VAL A 99 4.89 10.92 16.77
N GLU A 100 5.16 11.98 16.02
CA GLU A 100 4.46 12.36 14.80
C GLU A 100 5.45 12.42 13.63
N GLY A 101 5.00 12.06 12.44
CA GLY A 101 5.83 12.09 11.25
C GLY A 101 5.15 11.44 10.05
N SER A 102 5.86 11.42 8.92
CA SER A 102 5.41 10.77 7.70
C SER A 102 6.42 9.73 7.23
N LEU A 103 5.92 8.58 6.85
CA LEU A 103 6.69 7.49 6.25
C LEU A 103 6.39 7.42 4.75
N LEU A 104 7.43 7.53 3.93
CA LEU A 104 7.32 7.34 2.49
C LEU A 104 7.74 5.92 2.13
N PHE A 105 6.89 5.23 1.39
CA PHE A 105 7.17 3.87 0.92
C PHE A 105 6.63 3.65 -0.48
N LYS A 106 7.09 2.61 -1.14
CA LYS A 106 6.57 2.17 -2.44
C LYS A 106 6.52 0.65 -2.49
N ILE A 107 5.58 0.12 -3.30
CA ILE A 107 5.53 -1.31 -3.58
C ILE A 107 6.62 -1.66 -4.59
N ASP A 108 7.37 -2.73 -4.33
CA ASP A 108 8.22 -3.32 -5.36
C ASP A 108 7.34 -3.98 -6.42
N LYS A 109 7.47 -3.49 -7.64
CA LYS A 109 6.67 -3.94 -8.78
C LYS A 109 6.84 -5.42 -9.08
N ALA A 110 8.04 -5.96 -8.89
CA ALA A 110 8.32 -7.35 -9.16
C ALA A 110 7.64 -8.28 -8.16
N ASN A 111 7.53 -7.85 -6.90
CA ASN A 111 6.97 -8.63 -5.80
C ASN A 111 5.47 -8.35 -5.55
N ALA A 112 4.83 -7.53 -6.38
CA ALA A 112 3.40 -7.21 -6.25
C ALA A 112 2.47 -8.45 -6.32
N PRO A 113 2.72 -9.51 -7.12
CA PRO A 113 1.93 -10.72 -7.10
C PRO A 113 2.00 -11.45 -5.75
N GLU A 114 3.18 -11.58 -5.17
CA GLU A 114 3.40 -12.21 -3.87
C GLU A 114 2.73 -11.41 -2.74
N LEU A 115 2.81 -10.07 -2.81
CA LEU A 115 2.09 -9.19 -1.89
C LEU A 115 0.58 -9.43 -1.95
N TRP A 116 0.04 -9.57 -3.16
CA TRP A 116 -1.39 -9.84 -3.35
C TRP A 116 -1.81 -11.19 -2.81
N GLU A 117 -1.05 -12.24 -3.09
CA GLU A 117 -1.32 -13.60 -2.66
C GLU A 117 -1.27 -13.76 -1.13
N ASN A 118 -0.22 -13.22 -0.50
CA ASN A 118 0.06 -13.46 0.92
C ASN A 118 -0.65 -12.46 1.85
N ILE A 119 -0.85 -11.22 1.42
CA ILE A 119 -1.33 -10.12 2.28
C ILE A 119 -2.67 -9.57 1.79
N GLY A 120 -2.83 -9.44 0.48
CA GLY A 120 -4.02 -8.88 -0.16
C GLY A 120 -4.00 -7.35 -0.28
N ASP A 121 -5.19 -6.78 -0.50
CA ASP A 121 -5.34 -5.35 -0.82
C ASP A 121 -4.99 -4.40 0.32
N ASN A 122 -5.20 -4.83 1.56
CA ASN A 122 -5.05 -4.00 2.76
C ASN A 122 -3.65 -4.11 3.37
N PHE A 123 -2.60 -4.21 2.54
CA PHE A 123 -1.22 -4.36 3.01
C PHE A 123 -0.76 -3.19 3.90
N VAL A 124 -1.29 -1.98 3.68
CA VAL A 124 -0.95 -0.82 4.53
C VAL A 124 -1.40 -1.04 5.97
N SER A 125 -2.65 -1.42 6.18
CA SER A 125 -3.18 -1.65 7.53
C SER A 125 -2.67 -2.95 8.17
N LYS A 126 -2.36 -3.97 7.36
CA LYS A 126 -1.89 -5.27 7.86
C LYS A 126 -0.39 -5.32 8.13
N VAL A 127 0.41 -4.62 7.34
CA VAL A 127 1.88 -4.71 7.39
C VAL A 127 2.51 -3.36 7.71
N VAL A 128 2.29 -2.32 6.89
CA VAL A 128 2.97 -1.02 7.04
C VAL A 128 2.67 -0.40 8.40
N ARG A 129 1.40 -0.34 8.77
CA ARG A 129 0.95 0.25 10.04
C ARG A 129 1.57 -0.41 11.29
N PRO A 130 1.40 -1.72 11.53
CA PRO A 130 1.95 -2.37 12.72
C PRO A 130 3.48 -2.38 12.71
N PHE A 131 4.10 -2.52 11.54
CA PHE A 131 5.54 -2.47 11.41
C PHE A 131 6.10 -1.09 11.79
N ALA A 132 5.59 -0.01 11.20
CA ALA A 132 6.02 1.34 11.49
C ALA A 132 5.84 1.67 12.98
N ARG A 133 4.66 1.37 13.56
CA ARG A 133 4.41 1.61 14.97
C ARG A 133 5.36 0.85 15.89
N SER A 134 5.57 -0.43 15.63
CA SER A 134 6.47 -1.28 16.42
C SER A 134 7.92 -0.80 16.33
N ARG A 135 8.43 -0.52 15.12
CA ARG A 135 9.82 -0.09 14.93
C ARG A 135 10.09 1.28 15.53
N ILE A 136 9.20 2.24 15.28
CA ILE A 136 9.33 3.58 15.85
C ILE A 136 9.29 3.52 17.38
N ALA A 137 8.33 2.81 17.97
CA ALA A 137 8.26 2.65 19.43
C ALA A 137 9.52 2.01 19.99
N ASN A 138 10.03 0.94 19.39
CA ASN A 138 11.22 0.22 19.84
C ASN A 138 12.48 1.12 19.85
N ILE A 139 12.66 1.96 18.85
CA ILE A 139 13.80 2.87 18.78
C ILE A 139 13.75 3.85 19.95
N PHE A 140 12.59 4.45 20.20
CA PHE A 140 12.46 5.45 21.28
C PHE A 140 12.57 4.85 22.68
N THR A 141 12.23 3.58 22.87
CA THR A 141 12.47 2.88 24.16
C THR A 141 13.95 2.64 24.45
N GLN A 142 14.83 2.73 23.47
CA GLN A 142 16.27 2.54 23.62
C GLN A 142 17.07 3.85 23.78
N ILE A 143 16.39 5.00 23.65
CA ILE A 143 17.00 6.33 23.64
C ILE A 143 16.48 7.14 24.81
N THR A 144 17.36 7.91 25.48
CA THR A 144 16.98 8.83 26.56
C THR A 144 16.41 10.13 26.01
N ALA A 145 15.63 10.86 26.81
CA ALA A 145 15.07 12.15 26.42
C ALA A 145 16.16 13.19 26.08
N ASP A 146 17.30 13.16 26.77
CA ASP A 146 18.44 14.02 26.49
C ASP A 146 19.12 13.71 25.15
N GLN A 147 19.21 12.43 24.79
CA GLN A 147 19.73 11.99 23.48
C GLN A 147 18.84 12.43 22.33
N ILE A 148 17.52 12.41 22.50
CA ILE A 148 16.58 12.91 21.49
C ILE A 148 16.82 14.39 21.20
N ARG A 149 17.14 15.18 22.22
CA ARG A 149 17.41 16.62 22.08
C ARG A 149 18.79 16.92 21.49
N SER A 150 19.83 16.20 21.94
CA SER A 150 21.23 16.47 21.57
C SER A 150 21.67 15.82 20.27
N SER A 151 21.09 14.70 19.90
CA SER A 151 21.56 13.86 18.79
C SER A 151 20.45 13.52 17.78
N ARG A 152 19.65 14.52 17.39
CA ARG A 152 18.52 14.36 16.46
C ARG A 152 18.90 13.62 15.17
N THR A 153 20.05 13.96 14.58
CA THR A 153 20.53 13.35 13.35
C THR A 153 20.78 11.84 13.50
N GLN A 154 21.33 11.42 14.66
CA GLN A 154 21.57 9.99 14.94
C GLN A 154 20.26 9.24 15.10
N VAL A 155 19.24 9.85 15.72
CA VAL A 155 17.90 9.25 15.85
C VAL A 155 17.25 9.11 14.47
N GLU A 156 17.37 10.10 13.61
CA GLU A 156 16.85 10.06 12.24
C GLU A 156 17.55 8.96 11.40
N GLU A 157 18.87 8.79 11.55
CA GLU A 157 19.61 7.73 10.86
C GLU A 157 19.21 6.33 11.36
N ALA A 158 19.06 6.15 12.66
CA ALA A 158 18.59 4.89 13.25
C ALA A 158 17.18 4.54 12.78
N LEU A 159 16.28 5.53 12.73
CA LEU A 159 14.92 5.36 12.17
C LEU A 159 14.96 4.93 10.71
N LYS A 160 15.76 5.59 9.87
CA LYS A 160 15.90 5.24 8.46
C LYS A 160 16.42 3.81 8.28
N GLN A 161 17.43 3.40 9.05
CA GLN A 161 18.00 2.06 8.96
C GLN A 161 16.98 0.97 9.34
N GLU A 162 16.22 1.20 10.41
CA GLU A 162 15.21 0.22 10.86
C GLU A 162 13.99 0.16 9.93
N LEU A 163 13.56 1.28 9.38
CA LEU A 163 12.41 1.33 8.47
C LEU A 163 12.73 0.80 7.06
N ASN A 164 14.00 0.88 6.63
CA ASN A 164 14.43 0.32 5.33
C ASN A 164 14.53 -1.21 5.33
N ARG A 165 14.25 -1.89 6.43
CA ARG A 165 14.21 -3.36 6.53
C ARG A 165 12.85 -3.96 6.14
N LEU A 166 11.91 -3.14 5.74
CA LEU A 166 10.62 -3.56 5.20
C LEU A 166 10.76 -3.95 3.74
#